data_2bf3370d80ce38f96e900d138ba00d8e
#
_entry.id   2bf3370d80ce38f96e900d138ba00d8e
#
_cell.length_a   1.000
_cell.length_b   1.000
_cell.length_c   1.000
_cell.angle_alpha   90.00
_cell.angle_beta   90.00
_cell.angle_gamma   90.00
#
_symmetry.space_group_name_H-M   'P 1'
#
loop_
_entity.id
_entity.type
_entity.pdbx_description
1 polymer ?
#
loop_
_entity_poly.entity_id
_entity_poly.type
_entity_poly.pdbx_seq_one_letter_code
_entity_poly.pdbx_strand_id
1 'polypeptide(L)'
;MISLNSPHEATKVINSRSSKKRPIVWRRRQSIESGHTFTTYERPALAENKPIALVGGNTDIFNLGRLILSIAASFHHNEQAAKYDSLWLAQTVEEELSMDQGTLTPARIATTTYKTLRRFDELAGIQYAA
;
A
#
# COMPACT_ATOMS: atom_id res chain seq x y z
N MET A 1 3.51 -11.52 -18.23
CA MET A 1 3.01 -12.06 -16.95
C MET A 1 2.36 -13.40 -17.20
N ILE A 2 2.60 -14.34 -16.33
CA ILE A 2 2.03 -15.69 -16.40
C ILE A 2 0.55 -15.66 -16.02
N SER A 3 -0.26 -16.54 -16.62
CA SER A 3 -1.67 -16.68 -16.27
C SER A 3 -1.85 -17.26 -14.86
N LEU A 4 -2.82 -16.73 -14.11
CA LEU A 4 -3.20 -17.32 -12.81
C LEU A 4 -3.86 -18.69 -12.95
N ASN A 5 -4.49 -18.95 -14.09
CA ASN A 5 -5.20 -20.20 -14.33
C ASN A 5 -4.29 -21.30 -14.90
N SER A 6 -3.20 -20.92 -15.53
CA SER A 6 -2.22 -21.85 -16.09
C SER A 6 -0.84 -21.22 -16.08
N PRO A 7 0.15 -21.79 -15.33
CA PRO A 7 1.49 -21.21 -15.25
C PRO A 7 2.27 -21.31 -16.57
N HIS A 8 1.77 -22.04 -17.54
CA HIS A 8 2.41 -22.21 -18.86
C HIS A 8 1.86 -21.26 -19.91
N GLU A 9 0.78 -20.53 -19.62
CA GLU A 9 0.17 -19.60 -20.55
C GLU A 9 0.71 -18.20 -20.38
N ALA A 10 1.00 -17.55 -21.49
CA ALA A 10 1.28 -16.12 -21.51
C ALA A 10 -0.03 -15.33 -21.42
N THR A 11 0.06 -14.09 -20.96
CA THR A 11 -1.09 -13.18 -20.86
C THR A 11 -0.84 -11.88 -21.60
N LYS A 12 -1.92 -11.21 -21.97
CA LYS A 12 -1.89 -9.86 -22.54
C LYS A 12 -2.79 -8.93 -21.72
N VAL A 13 -2.48 -7.65 -21.76
CA VAL A 13 -3.31 -6.62 -21.14
C VAL A 13 -4.42 -6.26 -22.12
N ILE A 14 -5.68 -6.42 -21.70
CA ILE A 14 -6.84 -6.08 -22.52
C ILE A 14 -7.48 -4.76 -22.12
N ASN A 15 -7.22 -4.27 -20.90
CA ASN A 15 -7.66 -2.98 -20.43
C ASN A 15 -6.70 -2.49 -19.34
N SER A 16 -6.52 -1.17 -19.27
CA SER A 16 -5.62 -0.54 -18.30
C SER A 16 -6.18 0.82 -17.90
N ARG A 17 -6.18 1.13 -16.62
CA ARG A 17 -6.62 2.41 -16.09
C ARG A 17 -5.64 2.91 -15.04
N SER A 18 -5.10 4.10 -15.29
CA SER A 18 -4.25 4.80 -14.34
C SER A 18 -5.09 5.73 -13.49
N SER A 19 -4.85 5.74 -12.18
CA SER A 19 -5.44 6.74 -11.31
C SER A 19 -4.75 8.09 -11.55
N LYS A 20 -5.51 9.19 -11.54
CA LYS A 20 -4.97 10.55 -11.68
C LYS A 20 -4.36 11.07 -10.38
N LYS A 21 -4.78 10.55 -9.23
CA LYS A 21 -4.40 11.04 -7.89
C LYS A 21 -3.49 10.10 -7.13
N ARG A 22 -3.42 8.84 -7.53
CA ARG A 22 -2.67 7.79 -6.83
C ARG A 22 -1.73 7.09 -7.81
N PRO A 23 -0.55 6.65 -7.38
CA PRO A 23 0.41 5.97 -8.25
C PRO A 23 0.04 4.49 -8.45
N ILE A 24 -1.19 4.23 -8.90
CA ILE A 24 -1.72 2.89 -9.08
C ILE A 24 -2.20 2.73 -10.51
N VAL A 25 -1.94 1.57 -11.09
CA VAL A 25 -2.48 1.17 -12.39
C VAL A 25 -3.30 -0.11 -12.21
N TRP A 26 -4.57 -0.05 -12.54
CA TRP A 26 -5.44 -1.21 -12.66
C TRP A 26 -5.30 -1.80 -14.06
N ARG A 27 -5.13 -3.13 -14.14
CA ARG A 27 -5.05 -3.83 -15.43
C ARG A 27 -5.97 -5.05 -15.44
N ARG A 28 -6.66 -5.25 -16.55
CA ARG A 28 -7.36 -6.48 -16.86
C ARG A 28 -6.50 -7.27 -17.82
N ARG A 29 -6.18 -8.50 -17.46
CA ARG A 29 -5.33 -9.39 -18.25
C ARG A 29 -6.13 -10.58 -18.73
N GLN A 30 -5.69 -11.13 -19.85
CA GLN A 30 -6.31 -12.31 -20.46
C GLN A 30 -5.24 -13.31 -20.85
N SER A 31 -5.47 -14.57 -20.50
CA SER A 31 -4.65 -15.69 -20.98
C SER A 31 -4.82 -15.83 -22.50
N ILE A 32 -3.73 -15.88 -23.23
CA ILE A 32 -3.75 -15.85 -24.71
C ILE A 32 -4.44 -17.10 -25.26
N GLU A 33 -4.19 -18.27 -24.68
CA GLU A 33 -4.73 -19.54 -25.15
C GLU A 33 -6.12 -19.83 -24.63
N SER A 34 -6.34 -19.76 -23.30
CA SER A 34 -7.60 -20.14 -22.68
C SER A 34 -8.66 -19.04 -22.65
N GLY A 35 -8.27 -17.79 -22.79
CA GLY A 35 -9.17 -16.65 -22.72
C GLY A 35 -9.60 -16.26 -21.30
N HIS A 36 -9.10 -16.93 -20.26
CA HIS A 36 -9.40 -16.57 -18.86
C HIS A 36 -8.89 -15.18 -18.55
N THR A 37 -9.69 -14.41 -17.80
CA THR A 37 -9.35 -13.03 -17.42
C THR A 37 -9.11 -12.91 -15.93
N PHE A 38 -8.24 -11.99 -15.55
CA PHE A 38 -7.98 -11.67 -14.15
C PHE A 38 -7.53 -10.22 -14.01
N THR A 39 -7.65 -9.67 -12.81
CA THR A 39 -7.30 -8.28 -12.51
C THR A 39 -5.96 -8.23 -11.79
N THR A 40 -5.12 -7.26 -12.14
CA THR A 40 -3.88 -6.95 -11.44
C THR A 40 -3.82 -5.46 -11.11
N TYR A 41 -3.04 -5.13 -10.09
CA TYR A 41 -2.70 -3.75 -9.74
C TYR A 41 -1.19 -3.58 -9.78
N GLU A 42 -0.75 -2.48 -10.36
CA GLU A 42 0.64 -2.06 -10.29
C GLU A 42 0.74 -0.94 -9.27
N ARG A 43 1.64 -1.08 -8.30
CA ARG A 43 1.86 -0.13 -7.20
C ARG A 43 3.35 0.09 -7.02
N PRO A 44 3.80 1.31 -6.63
CA PRO A 44 5.18 1.48 -6.22
C PRO A 44 5.47 0.64 -4.97
N ALA A 45 6.64 0.03 -4.94
CA ALA A 45 7.16 -0.63 -3.75
C ALA A 45 8.08 0.36 -3.03
N LEU A 46 7.57 0.99 -1.97
CA LEU A 46 8.31 2.02 -1.25
C LEU A 46 9.66 1.52 -0.74
N ALA A 47 9.69 0.28 -0.24
CA ALA A 47 10.91 -0.35 0.26
C ALA A 47 12.03 -0.43 -0.79
N GLU A 48 11.68 -0.56 -2.07
CA GLU A 48 12.63 -0.69 -3.17
C GLU A 48 13.08 0.68 -3.72
N ASN A 49 12.40 1.76 -3.37
CA ASN A 49 12.59 3.07 -3.97
C ASN A 49 13.15 4.12 -3.03
N LYS A 50 12.82 4.06 -1.75
CA LYS A 50 13.21 5.08 -0.77
C LYS A 50 13.68 4.44 0.53
N PRO A 51 14.93 4.66 0.93
CA PRO A 51 15.38 4.26 2.27
C PRO A 51 14.78 5.19 3.33
N ILE A 52 14.57 4.66 4.53
CA ILE A 52 14.20 5.48 5.69
C ILE A 52 15.47 6.05 6.30
N ALA A 53 15.58 7.36 6.35
CA ALA A 53 16.71 8.02 6.97
C ALA A 53 16.53 8.07 8.50
N LEU A 54 17.50 7.52 9.22
CA LEU A 54 17.54 7.51 10.67
C LEU A 54 18.57 8.52 11.18
N VAL A 55 18.53 8.77 12.49
CA VAL A 55 19.51 9.64 13.17
C VAL A 55 20.91 9.02 13.04
N GLY A 56 21.92 9.86 12.80
CA GLY A 56 23.30 9.41 12.70
C GLY A 56 23.73 8.89 11.33
N GLY A 57 22.93 9.13 10.30
CA GLY A 57 23.25 8.72 8.92
C GLY A 57 22.92 7.26 8.61
N ASN A 58 22.33 6.53 9.54
CA ASN A 58 21.86 5.17 9.32
C ASN A 58 20.59 5.17 8.47
N THR A 59 20.29 4.03 7.88
CA THR A 59 19.05 3.83 7.10
C THR A 59 18.32 2.58 7.54
N ASP A 60 17.03 2.53 7.25
CA ASP A 60 16.18 1.37 7.48
C ASP A 60 15.33 1.14 6.22
N ILE A 61 14.67 0.00 6.16
CA ILE A 61 13.82 -0.39 5.03
C ILE A 61 12.37 -0.32 5.48
N PHE A 62 11.53 0.32 4.66
CA PHE A 62 10.08 0.34 4.90
C PHE A 62 9.53 -1.09 4.91
N ASN A 63 8.69 -1.39 5.91
CA ASN A 63 8.07 -2.70 6.06
C ASN A 63 6.55 -2.54 6.12
N LEU A 64 5.87 -2.92 5.04
CA LEU A 64 4.42 -2.80 4.94
C LEU A 64 3.71 -3.64 6.00
N GLY A 65 4.21 -4.84 6.30
CA GLY A 65 3.62 -5.72 7.31
C GLY A 65 3.64 -5.10 8.70
N ARG A 66 4.73 -4.45 9.08
CA ARG A 66 4.82 -3.73 10.36
C ARG A 66 3.83 -2.56 10.42
N LEU A 67 3.67 -1.84 9.33
CA LEU A 67 2.70 -0.75 9.25
C LEU A 67 1.27 -1.28 9.37
N ILE A 68 0.94 -2.38 8.71
CA ILE A 68 -0.36 -3.03 8.83
C ILE A 68 -0.68 -3.38 10.28
N LEU A 69 0.27 -4.01 10.98
CA LEU A 69 0.09 -4.37 12.40
C LEU A 69 -0.09 -3.14 13.29
N SER A 70 0.67 -2.10 13.04
CA SER A 70 0.57 -0.83 13.77
C SER A 70 -0.80 -0.18 13.57
N ILE A 71 -1.31 -0.16 12.35
CA ILE A 71 -2.63 0.36 12.03
C ILE A 71 -3.72 -0.50 12.67
N ALA A 72 -3.63 -1.82 12.57
CA ALA A 72 -4.60 -2.73 13.17
C ALA A 72 -4.69 -2.51 14.69
N ALA A 73 -3.57 -2.30 15.35
CA ALA A 73 -3.52 -2.01 16.79
C ALA A 73 -4.23 -0.72 17.17
N SER A 74 -4.45 0.20 16.23
CA SER A 74 -5.16 1.47 16.47
C SER A 74 -6.68 1.32 16.47
N PHE A 75 -7.20 0.14 16.09
CA PHE A 75 -8.63 -0.13 16.00
C PHE A 75 -9.11 -1.00 17.17
N HIS A 76 -8.79 -0.63 18.42
CA HIS A 76 -9.29 -1.35 19.61
C HIS A 76 -10.82 -1.34 19.70
N HIS A 77 -11.42 -0.28 19.20
CA HIS A 77 -12.87 -0.05 19.23
C HIS A 77 -13.61 -0.69 18.05
N ASN A 78 -12.89 -1.19 17.04
CA ASN A 78 -13.49 -1.70 15.83
C ASN A 78 -12.65 -2.85 15.24
N GLU A 79 -12.94 -4.06 15.70
CA GLU A 79 -12.24 -5.27 15.28
C GLU A 79 -12.41 -5.56 13.78
N GLN A 80 -13.56 -5.21 13.21
CA GLN A 80 -13.82 -5.40 11.77
C GLN A 80 -12.87 -4.53 10.94
N ALA A 81 -12.70 -3.27 11.31
CA ALA A 81 -11.77 -2.38 10.63
C ALA A 81 -10.33 -2.87 10.78
N ALA A 82 -9.93 -3.37 11.96
CA ALA A 82 -8.60 -3.94 12.16
C ALA A 82 -8.32 -5.10 11.20
N LYS A 83 -9.31 -5.97 10.98
CA LYS A 83 -9.15 -7.15 10.12
C LYS A 83 -9.23 -6.83 8.63
N TYR A 84 -10.14 -5.96 8.22
CA TYR A 84 -10.49 -5.79 6.81
C TYR A 84 -9.97 -4.50 6.19
N ASP A 85 -9.68 -3.48 6.99
CA ASP A 85 -9.29 -2.18 6.46
C ASP A 85 -7.81 -1.84 6.65
N SER A 86 -7.09 -2.55 7.52
CA SER A 86 -5.69 -2.23 7.84
C SER A 86 -4.78 -2.33 6.62
N LEU A 87 -4.96 -3.32 5.76
CA LEU A 87 -4.13 -3.49 4.57
C LEU A 87 -4.27 -2.30 3.62
N TRP A 88 -5.49 -1.95 3.25
CA TRP A 88 -5.67 -0.87 2.27
C TRP A 88 -5.34 0.50 2.85
N LEU A 89 -5.52 0.70 4.17
CA LEU A 89 -5.06 1.91 4.84
C LEU A 89 -3.54 2.02 4.79
N ALA A 90 -2.83 0.92 5.07
CA ALA A 90 -1.37 0.87 4.97
C ALA A 90 -0.89 1.10 3.53
N GLN A 91 -1.57 0.54 2.55
CA GLN A 91 -1.27 0.78 1.14
C GLN A 91 -1.49 2.23 0.74
N THR A 92 -2.52 2.88 1.26
CA THR A 92 -2.75 4.30 1.05
C THR A 92 -1.61 5.15 1.59
N VAL A 93 -1.12 4.82 2.78
CA VAL A 93 0.05 5.49 3.38
C VAL A 93 1.29 5.29 2.49
N GLU A 94 1.54 4.07 2.06
CA GLU A 94 2.68 3.75 1.18
C GLU A 94 2.62 4.56 -0.12
N GLU A 95 1.45 4.69 -0.72
CA GLU A 95 1.25 5.45 -1.94
C GLU A 95 1.53 6.95 -1.73
N GLU A 96 1.03 7.52 -0.64
CA GLU A 96 1.30 8.93 -0.32
C GLU A 96 2.78 9.18 -0.08
N LEU A 97 3.45 8.29 0.65
CA LEU A 97 4.89 8.39 0.88
C LEU A 97 5.71 8.22 -0.40
N SER A 98 5.23 7.40 -1.33
CA SER A 98 5.89 7.21 -2.63
C SER A 98 5.83 8.46 -3.51
N MET A 99 4.76 9.24 -3.41
CA MET A 99 4.60 10.50 -4.15
C MET A 99 5.29 11.69 -3.47
N ASP A 100 5.63 11.57 -2.21
CA ASP A 100 6.27 12.64 -1.45
C ASP A 100 7.70 12.87 -1.96
N GLN A 101 8.05 14.11 -2.25
CA GLN A 101 9.38 14.49 -2.73
C GLN A 101 10.41 14.64 -1.61
N GLY A 102 9.98 14.66 -0.36
CA GLY A 102 10.86 14.82 0.79
C GLY A 102 11.59 13.53 1.17
N THR A 103 12.55 13.68 2.08
CA THR A 103 13.26 12.54 2.66
C THR A 103 12.29 11.70 3.51
N LEU A 104 12.31 10.39 3.31
CA LEU A 104 11.52 9.46 4.10
C LEU A 104 12.15 9.30 5.48
N THR A 105 11.40 9.66 6.53
CA THR A 105 11.84 9.55 7.93
C THR A 105 10.77 8.83 8.75
N PRO A 106 11.10 8.28 9.93
CA PRO A 106 10.11 7.71 10.83
C PRO A 106 9.00 8.70 11.21
N ALA A 107 9.36 9.97 11.44
CA ALA A 107 8.40 11.01 11.76
C ALA A 107 7.42 11.26 10.62
N ARG A 108 7.90 11.23 9.39
CA ARG A 108 7.07 11.41 8.20
C ARG A 108 6.10 10.26 7.99
N ILE A 109 6.57 9.04 8.22
CA ILE A 109 5.72 7.83 8.19
C ILE A 109 4.62 7.96 9.24
N ALA A 110 4.97 8.30 10.47
CA ALA A 110 4.01 8.45 11.57
C ALA A 110 2.99 9.56 11.27
N THR A 111 3.41 10.70 10.77
CA THR A 111 2.52 11.81 10.43
C THR A 111 1.55 11.44 9.31
N THR A 112 2.03 10.81 8.26
CA THR A 112 1.20 10.38 7.12
C THR A 112 0.20 9.32 7.57
N THR A 113 0.63 8.35 8.37
CA THR A 113 -0.24 7.32 8.94
C THR A 113 -1.32 7.93 9.81
N TYR A 114 -0.95 8.83 10.71
CA TYR A 114 -1.91 9.53 11.58
C TYR A 114 -2.98 10.27 10.78
N LYS A 115 -2.58 11.02 9.76
CA LYS A 115 -3.52 11.76 8.91
C LYS A 115 -4.47 10.82 8.15
N THR A 116 -3.94 9.73 7.63
CA THR A 116 -4.74 8.74 6.91
C THR A 116 -5.77 8.09 7.82
N LEU A 117 -5.35 7.65 9.00
CA LEU A 117 -6.25 7.05 9.97
C LEU A 117 -7.32 8.03 10.42
N ARG A 118 -6.95 9.27 10.72
CA ARG A 118 -7.88 10.29 11.18
C ARG A 118 -8.97 10.61 10.16
N ARG A 119 -8.65 10.59 8.88
CA ARG A 119 -9.64 10.78 7.80
C ARG A 119 -10.64 9.63 7.74
N PHE A 120 -10.18 8.42 8.01
CA PHE A 120 -11.01 7.23 8.00
C PHE A 120 -11.80 7.06 9.29
N ASP A 121 -11.16 7.24 10.43
CA ASP A 121 -11.74 7.06 11.75
C ASP A 121 -10.96 7.91 12.76
N GLU A 122 -11.58 8.93 13.31
CA GLU A 122 -10.92 9.88 14.20
C GLU A 122 -10.35 9.22 15.46
N LEU A 123 -11.10 8.25 16.04
CA LEU A 123 -10.64 7.54 17.23
C LEU A 123 -9.42 6.67 16.94
N ALA A 124 -9.37 6.04 15.78
CA ALA A 124 -8.18 5.28 15.36
C ALA A 124 -6.95 6.18 15.25
N GLY A 125 -7.10 7.38 14.69
CA GLY A 125 -6.02 8.36 14.62
C GLY A 125 -5.51 8.75 16.01
N ILE A 126 -6.42 8.99 16.95
CA ILE A 126 -6.08 9.32 18.33
C ILE A 126 -5.34 8.15 19.00
N GLN A 127 -5.81 6.94 18.84
CA GLN A 127 -5.18 5.74 19.42
C GLN A 127 -3.81 5.49 18.82
N TYR A 128 -3.62 5.73 17.54
CA TYR A 128 -2.33 5.60 16.87
C TYR A 128 -1.30 6.60 17.42
N ALA A 129 -1.71 7.83 17.68
CA ALA A 129 -0.85 8.89 18.19
C ALA A 129 -0.51 8.75 19.69
N ALA A 130 -1.26 7.94 20.39
CA ALA A 130 -1.07 7.75 21.84
C ALA A 130 0.19 6.95 22.19
#